data_a443c862661f6bc10202569a54cf3562
#
_entry.id   a443c862661f6bc10202569a54cf3562
#
_cell.length_a   1.000
_cell.length_b   1.000
_cell.length_c   1.000
_cell.angle_alpha   90.00
_cell.angle_beta   90.00
_cell.angle_gamma   90.00
#
_symmetry.space_group_name_H-M   'P 1'
#
loop_
_entity.id
_entity.type
_entity.pdbx_description
1 polymer ?
#
loop_
_entity_poly.entity_id
_entity_poly.type
_entity_poly.pdbx_seq_one_letter_code
_entity_poly.pdbx_strand_id
1 'polypeptide(L)'
;IKNYKEKYDYVNLHEINYFWYAVIAIILAAAFFCNTIATHTIEFRGILWFYVRIFITVSFAIIAYIVLSSMVRIYYPRTVEKRLNKIRNTPRTSPQGNLMRKLSEEEEDAHLDASQIAEEASGVHSVDYDVWLDEKTGYKTIEKYFSYQHTEECPNCGYFTMKIASEEVETAPTQDEAGKLIKHYKCGYCAHRELKEVTLAKLSANA
;
A
#
# COMPACT_ATOMS: atom_id res chain seq x y z
N ILE A 1 -11.51 1.59 -14.08
CA ILE A 1 -10.46 2.60 -13.86
C ILE A 1 -9.77 2.80 -15.20
N LYS A 2 -9.86 4.01 -15.77
CA LYS A 2 -9.32 4.31 -17.10
C LYS A 2 -7.87 4.82 -17.06
N ASN A 3 -7.48 5.42 -15.94
CA ASN A 3 -6.17 6.02 -15.75
C ASN A 3 -5.24 5.07 -14.96
N TYR A 4 -3.98 4.94 -15.38
CA TYR A 4 -2.98 4.10 -14.70
C TYR A 4 -2.66 4.63 -13.30
N LYS A 5 -2.63 5.94 -13.09
CA LYS A 5 -2.43 6.55 -11.78
C LYS A 5 -3.57 6.20 -10.82
N GLU A 6 -4.83 6.34 -11.23
CA GLU A 6 -5.98 5.93 -10.43
C GLU A 6 -5.96 4.44 -10.11
N LYS A 7 -5.56 3.62 -11.10
CA LYS A 7 -5.42 2.16 -10.88
C LYS A 7 -4.36 1.83 -9.85
N TYR A 8 -3.24 2.54 -9.91
CA TYR A 8 -2.17 2.44 -8.94
C TYR A 8 -2.64 2.79 -7.53
N ASP A 9 -3.27 3.94 -7.36
CA ASP A 9 -3.77 4.42 -6.06
C ASP A 9 -4.83 3.45 -5.50
N TYR A 10 -5.71 2.94 -6.35
CA TYR A 10 -6.72 1.97 -5.95
C TYR A 10 -6.10 0.65 -5.46
N VAL A 11 -5.16 0.09 -6.21
CA VAL A 11 -4.42 -1.12 -5.83
C VAL A 11 -3.68 -0.90 -4.52
N ASN A 12 -2.99 0.23 -4.42
CA ASN A 12 -2.21 0.60 -3.25
C ASN A 12 -3.05 0.73 -1.96
N LEU A 13 -4.28 1.24 -2.05
CA LEU A 13 -5.15 1.47 -0.90
C LEU A 13 -6.02 0.25 -0.52
N HIS A 14 -6.43 -0.53 -1.50
CA HIS A 14 -7.52 -1.50 -1.29
C HIS A 14 -7.13 -2.96 -1.47
N GLU A 15 -6.07 -3.25 -2.25
CA GLU A 15 -5.78 -4.63 -2.65
C GLU A 15 -5.57 -5.57 -1.46
N ILE A 16 -4.88 -5.11 -0.41
CA ILE A 16 -4.60 -5.93 0.76
C ILE A 16 -5.89 -6.31 1.52
N ASN A 17 -6.84 -5.39 1.63
CA ASN A 17 -8.10 -5.65 2.32
C ASN A 17 -8.97 -6.65 1.55
N TYR A 18 -9.08 -6.48 0.23
CA TYR A 18 -9.84 -7.42 -0.60
C TYR A 18 -9.22 -8.80 -0.64
N PHE A 19 -7.88 -8.86 -0.65
CA PHE A 19 -7.18 -10.13 -0.57
C PHE A 19 -7.50 -10.86 0.74
N TRP A 20 -7.52 -10.14 1.87
CA TRP A 20 -7.90 -10.73 3.16
C TRP A 20 -9.35 -11.19 3.20
N TYR A 21 -10.28 -10.44 2.66
CA TYR A 21 -11.67 -10.90 2.57
C TYR A 21 -11.79 -12.18 1.75
N ALA A 22 -11.05 -12.28 0.65
CA ALA A 22 -11.01 -13.50 -0.15
C ALA A 22 -10.42 -14.69 0.63
N VAL A 23 -9.33 -14.51 1.36
CA VAL A 23 -8.70 -15.54 2.19
C VAL A 23 -9.68 -16.02 3.28
N ILE A 24 -10.33 -15.11 3.99
CA ILE A 24 -11.33 -15.46 5.02
C ILE A 24 -12.49 -16.23 4.40
N ALA A 25 -13.00 -15.79 3.25
CA ALA A 25 -14.09 -16.48 2.54
C ALA A 25 -13.70 -17.92 2.16
N ILE A 26 -12.47 -18.13 1.68
CA ILE A 26 -11.95 -19.47 1.33
C ILE A 26 -11.83 -20.34 2.58
N ILE A 27 -11.32 -19.81 3.69
CA ILE A 27 -11.22 -20.55 4.96
C ILE A 27 -12.61 -21.00 5.44
N LEU A 28 -13.58 -20.08 5.41
CA LEU A 28 -14.96 -20.39 5.80
C LEU A 28 -15.58 -21.45 4.88
N ALA A 29 -15.43 -21.30 3.56
CA ALA A 29 -15.92 -22.28 2.60
C ALA A 29 -15.32 -23.67 2.82
N ALA A 30 -14.00 -23.74 3.02
CA ALA A 30 -13.31 -25.01 3.31
C ALA A 30 -13.76 -25.60 4.65
N ALA A 31 -13.95 -24.80 5.70
CA ALA A 31 -14.44 -25.26 6.99
C ALA A 31 -15.86 -25.83 6.90
N PHE A 32 -16.77 -25.16 6.18
CA PHE A 32 -18.11 -25.69 5.92
C PHE A 32 -18.09 -26.97 5.09
N PHE A 33 -17.23 -27.04 4.08
CA PHE A 33 -17.06 -28.25 3.26
C PHE A 33 -16.59 -29.45 4.10
N CYS A 34 -15.57 -29.26 4.95
CA CYS A 34 -15.09 -30.29 5.88
C CYS A 34 -16.20 -30.73 6.85
N ASN A 35 -16.99 -29.78 7.37
CA ASN A 35 -18.12 -30.09 8.24
C ASN A 35 -19.18 -30.94 7.53
N THR A 36 -19.46 -30.66 6.25
CA THR A 36 -20.43 -31.40 5.44
C THR A 36 -19.95 -32.82 5.16
N ILE A 37 -18.68 -33.01 4.78
CA ILE A 37 -18.09 -34.33 4.58
C ILE A 37 -18.20 -35.18 5.86
N ALA A 38 -17.83 -34.60 7.01
CA ALA A 38 -17.92 -35.29 8.29
C ALA A 38 -19.34 -35.72 8.65
N THR A 39 -20.35 -35.01 8.17
CA THR A 39 -21.77 -35.36 8.38
C THR A 39 -22.19 -36.53 7.52
N HIS A 40 -21.66 -36.65 6.31
CA HIS A 40 -22.04 -37.74 5.38
C HIS A 40 -21.28 -39.05 5.63
N THR A 41 -20.05 -38.94 6.14
CA THR A 41 -19.16 -40.11 6.27
C THR A 41 -19.35 -40.89 7.57
N ILE A 42 -19.95 -40.25 8.59
CA ILE A 42 -20.04 -40.85 9.94
C ILE A 42 -21.49 -40.89 10.38
N GLU A 43 -22.03 -42.08 10.54
CA GLU A 43 -23.42 -42.35 10.94
C GLU A 43 -23.74 -42.07 12.44
N PHE A 44 -22.79 -41.58 13.21
CA PHE A 44 -22.97 -41.26 14.62
C PHE A 44 -23.91 -40.05 14.78
N ARG A 45 -25.07 -40.28 15.39
CA ARG A 45 -26.14 -39.23 15.57
C ARG A 45 -26.22 -38.70 17.01
N GLY A 46 -25.27 -39.00 17.87
CA GLY A 46 -25.29 -38.54 19.27
C GLY A 46 -24.88 -37.06 19.42
N ILE A 47 -25.35 -36.42 20.52
CA ILE A 47 -25.00 -35.01 20.86
C ILE A 47 -23.50 -34.83 20.99
N LEU A 48 -22.78 -35.82 21.49
CA LEU A 48 -21.33 -35.80 21.60
C LEU A 48 -20.65 -35.64 20.25
N TRP A 49 -21.16 -36.30 19.21
CA TRP A 49 -20.65 -36.17 17.85
C TRP A 49 -20.80 -34.77 17.29
N PHE A 50 -21.89 -34.10 17.63
CA PHE A 50 -22.08 -32.69 17.23
C PHE A 50 -20.96 -31.81 17.77
N TYR A 51 -20.58 -31.92 19.04
CA TYR A 51 -19.49 -31.16 19.64
C TYR A 51 -18.11 -31.51 19.04
N VAL A 52 -17.85 -32.80 18.80
CA VAL A 52 -16.60 -33.23 18.16
C VAL A 52 -16.47 -32.65 16.76
N ARG A 53 -17.53 -32.61 15.99
CA ARG A 53 -17.55 -32.04 14.65
C ARG A 53 -17.30 -30.55 14.66
N ILE A 54 -17.92 -29.80 15.57
CA ILE A 54 -17.66 -28.38 15.74
C ILE A 54 -16.19 -28.14 16.11
N PHE A 55 -15.68 -28.90 17.06
CA PHE A 55 -14.28 -28.81 17.48
C PHE A 55 -13.31 -29.00 16.32
N ILE A 56 -13.50 -30.04 15.51
CA ILE A 56 -12.66 -30.31 14.33
C ILE A 56 -12.76 -29.14 13.33
N THR A 57 -13.97 -28.66 13.05
CA THR A 57 -14.19 -27.56 12.09
C THR A 57 -13.51 -26.27 12.55
N VAL A 58 -13.66 -25.91 13.81
CA VAL A 58 -13.04 -24.69 14.38
C VAL A 58 -11.51 -24.83 14.41
N SER A 59 -11.01 -25.99 14.85
CA SER A 59 -9.55 -26.26 14.86
C SER A 59 -8.96 -26.17 13.46
N PHE A 60 -9.62 -26.73 12.46
CA PHE A 60 -9.21 -26.61 11.07
C PHE A 60 -9.18 -25.15 10.61
N ALA A 61 -10.23 -24.36 10.90
CA ALA A 61 -10.29 -22.96 10.51
C ALA A 61 -9.18 -22.14 11.16
N ILE A 62 -8.86 -22.38 12.43
CA ILE A 62 -7.76 -21.71 13.14
C ILE A 62 -6.41 -22.06 12.51
N ILE A 63 -6.14 -23.34 12.27
CA ILE A 63 -4.88 -23.79 11.66
C ILE A 63 -4.75 -23.19 10.24
N ALA A 64 -5.79 -23.27 9.43
CA ALA A 64 -5.80 -22.70 8.09
C ALA A 64 -5.55 -21.18 8.12
N TYR A 65 -6.14 -20.47 9.07
CA TYR A 65 -5.90 -19.02 9.26
C TYR A 65 -4.43 -18.75 9.61
N ILE A 66 -3.84 -19.48 10.56
CA ILE A 66 -2.44 -19.30 10.96
C ILE A 66 -1.50 -19.52 9.77
N VAL A 67 -1.70 -20.63 9.03
CA VAL A 67 -0.86 -20.96 7.86
C VAL A 67 -1.01 -19.91 6.77
N LEU A 68 -2.23 -19.58 6.36
CA LEU A 68 -2.47 -18.61 5.29
C LEU A 68 -2.03 -17.21 5.69
N SER A 69 -2.24 -16.79 6.95
CA SER A 69 -1.76 -15.49 7.42
C SER A 69 -0.24 -15.38 7.39
N SER A 70 0.47 -16.45 7.74
CA SER A 70 1.94 -16.48 7.66
C SER A 70 2.44 -16.40 6.21
N MET A 71 1.79 -17.12 5.29
CA MET A 71 2.12 -17.05 3.87
C MET A 71 1.86 -15.66 3.28
N VAL A 72 0.71 -15.07 3.60
CA VAL A 72 0.36 -13.71 3.15
C VAL A 72 1.36 -12.68 3.66
N ARG A 73 1.75 -12.76 4.92
CA ARG A 73 2.71 -11.85 5.54
C ARG A 73 4.07 -11.84 4.81
N ILE A 74 4.52 -13.00 4.32
CA ILE A 74 5.84 -13.15 3.69
C ILE A 74 5.81 -12.80 2.21
N TYR A 75 4.82 -13.30 1.46
CA TYR A 75 4.82 -13.23 0.00
C TYR A 75 4.06 -12.04 -0.56
N TYR A 76 3.01 -11.60 0.12
CA TYR A 76 2.09 -10.61 -0.42
C TYR A 76 2.71 -9.23 -0.64
N PRO A 77 3.52 -8.65 0.30
CA PRO A 77 4.11 -7.33 0.11
C PRO A 77 4.94 -7.22 -1.16
N ARG A 78 5.78 -8.24 -1.42
CA ARG A 78 6.64 -8.30 -2.62
C ARG A 78 5.83 -8.42 -3.92
N THR A 79 4.70 -9.11 -3.87
CA THR A 79 3.84 -9.30 -5.05
C THR A 79 3.11 -8.00 -5.40
N VAL A 80 2.60 -7.29 -4.39
CA VAL A 80 1.97 -5.98 -4.57
C VAL A 80 2.97 -4.96 -5.10
N GLU A 81 4.15 -4.88 -4.52
CA GLU A 81 5.21 -3.98 -4.96
C GLU A 81 5.57 -4.20 -6.44
N LYS A 82 5.80 -5.44 -6.85
CA LYS A 82 6.06 -5.76 -8.26
C LYS A 82 4.91 -5.33 -9.18
N ARG A 83 3.68 -5.53 -8.75
CA ARG A 83 2.49 -5.14 -9.50
C ARG A 83 2.37 -3.62 -9.62
N LEU A 84 2.58 -2.92 -8.54
CA LEU A 84 2.53 -1.47 -8.49
C LEU A 84 3.64 -0.85 -9.34
N ASN A 85 4.87 -1.37 -9.25
CA ASN A 85 5.98 -0.97 -10.12
C ASN A 85 5.65 -1.21 -11.59
N LYS A 86 5.01 -2.33 -11.93
CA LYS A 86 4.55 -2.59 -13.28
C LYS A 86 3.51 -1.56 -13.75
N ILE A 87 2.54 -1.21 -12.92
CA ILE A 87 1.52 -0.21 -13.25
C ILE A 87 2.16 1.17 -13.41
N ARG A 88 3.07 1.55 -12.51
CA ARG A 88 3.77 2.83 -12.54
C ARG A 88 4.61 2.99 -13.81
N ASN A 89 5.34 1.95 -14.22
CA ASN A 89 6.26 1.98 -15.36
C ASN A 89 5.61 1.57 -16.69
N THR A 90 4.29 1.32 -16.74
CA THR A 90 3.59 1.05 -18.01
C THR A 90 3.48 2.33 -18.82
N PRO A 91 3.92 2.35 -20.10
CA PRO A 91 3.84 3.55 -20.95
C PRO A 91 2.44 4.14 -21.01
N ARG A 92 2.34 5.46 -20.93
CA ARG A 92 1.09 6.21 -21.05
C ARG A 92 0.80 6.48 -22.52
N THR A 93 -0.44 6.75 -22.84
CA THR A 93 -0.87 7.15 -24.17
C THR A 93 -1.37 8.58 -24.12
N SER A 94 -0.84 9.44 -24.98
CA SER A 94 -1.27 10.84 -25.09
C SER A 94 -2.69 10.92 -25.65
N PRO A 95 -3.39 12.04 -25.51
CA PRO A 95 -4.71 12.26 -26.14
C PRO A 95 -4.71 12.10 -27.66
N GLN A 96 -3.54 12.26 -28.29
CA GLN A 96 -3.33 12.08 -29.72
C GLN A 96 -3.06 10.62 -30.15
N GLY A 97 -3.03 9.69 -29.18
CA GLY A 97 -2.81 8.26 -29.41
C GLY A 97 -1.34 7.85 -29.50
N ASN A 98 -0.39 8.73 -29.22
CA ASN A 98 1.03 8.41 -29.20
C ASN A 98 1.44 7.80 -27.84
N LEU A 99 2.42 6.88 -27.88
CA LEU A 99 3.04 6.40 -26.64
C LEU A 99 3.93 7.49 -26.05
N MET A 100 3.80 7.69 -24.74
CA MET A 100 4.58 8.66 -23.98
C MET A 100 5.77 7.95 -23.32
N ARG A 101 6.90 8.64 -23.24
CA ARG A 101 8.10 8.20 -22.52
C ARG A 101 8.10 8.76 -21.11
N LYS A 102 8.42 7.94 -20.13
CA LYS A 102 8.75 8.42 -18.79
C LYS A 102 10.13 9.08 -18.84
N LEU A 103 10.24 10.27 -18.29
CA LEU A 103 11.51 10.97 -18.17
C LEU A 103 12.34 10.37 -17.03
N SER A 104 13.64 10.61 -17.06
CA SER A 104 14.53 10.31 -15.94
C SER A 104 14.46 11.41 -14.90
N GLU A 105 14.91 11.16 -13.68
CA GLU A 105 14.99 12.12 -12.57
C GLU A 105 15.64 13.47 -13.00
N GLU A 106 16.75 13.38 -13.78
CA GLU A 106 17.46 14.55 -14.24
C GLU A 106 16.72 15.34 -15.35
N GLU A 107 15.90 14.62 -16.15
CA GLU A 107 15.14 15.23 -17.25
C GLU A 107 13.82 15.84 -16.73
N GLU A 108 13.20 15.24 -15.72
CA GLU A 108 11.88 15.66 -15.25
C GLU A 108 11.92 16.99 -14.48
N ASP A 109 13.03 17.31 -13.80
CA ASP A 109 13.22 18.59 -13.10
C ASP A 109 12.98 19.80 -14.01
N ALA A 110 13.35 19.70 -15.29
CA ALA A 110 13.09 20.76 -16.28
C ALA A 110 11.60 20.94 -16.61
N HIS A 111 10.76 19.99 -16.23
CA HIS A 111 9.33 19.96 -16.52
C HIS A 111 8.45 20.15 -15.28
N LEU A 112 9.03 20.08 -14.09
CA LEU A 112 8.36 20.30 -12.81
C LEU A 112 8.40 21.80 -12.42
N ASP A 113 7.42 22.20 -11.61
CA ASP A 113 7.42 23.52 -11.01
C ASP A 113 8.37 23.59 -9.81
N ALA A 114 8.91 24.76 -9.50
CA ALA A 114 9.81 24.95 -8.37
C ALA A 114 9.25 24.43 -7.02
N SER A 115 7.93 24.51 -6.84
CA SER A 115 7.26 23.99 -5.66
C SER A 115 7.24 22.44 -5.63
N GLN A 116 7.11 21.78 -6.77
CA GLN A 116 7.13 20.32 -6.90
C GLN A 116 8.53 19.78 -6.65
N ILE A 117 9.55 20.41 -7.25
CA ILE A 117 10.95 20.07 -7.02
C ILE A 117 11.31 20.25 -5.54
N ALA A 118 10.88 21.34 -4.91
CA ALA A 118 11.13 21.58 -3.49
C ALA A 118 10.38 20.56 -2.59
N GLU A 119 9.17 20.16 -2.96
CA GLU A 119 8.40 19.14 -2.24
C GLU A 119 9.09 17.78 -2.31
N GLU A 120 9.58 17.38 -3.47
CA GLU A 120 10.31 16.13 -3.68
C GLU A 120 11.68 16.14 -2.96
N ALA A 121 12.48 17.18 -3.19
CA ALA A 121 13.80 17.34 -2.58
C ALA A 121 13.77 17.45 -1.05
N SER A 122 12.68 17.97 -0.49
CA SER A 122 12.54 18.09 0.98
C SER A 122 12.47 16.74 1.69
N GLY A 123 12.05 15.68 0.99
CA GLY A 123 11.79 14.36 1.58
C GLY A 123 10.71 14.35 2.68
N VAL A 124 10.16 15.52 3.00
CA VAL A 124 9.20 15.72 4.10
C VAL A 124 7.88 15.03 3.80
N HIS A 125 7.42 15.12 2.56
CA HIS A 125 6.14 14.53 2.13
C HIS A 125 6.27 13.16 1.49
N SER A 126 7.51 12.65 1.33
CA SER A 126 7.76 11.36 0.69
C SER A 126 7.05 11.23 -0.66
N VAL A 127 7.09 12.31 -1.41
CA VAL A 127 6.45 12.45 -2.71
C VAL A 127 7.48 12.22 -3.81
N ASP A 128 7.02 11.66 -4.89
CA ASP A 128 7.82 11.37 -6.08
C ASP A 128 6.95 11.70 -7.30
N TYR A 129 7.49 12.44 -8.24
CA TYR A 129 6.80 12.88 -9.44
C TYR A 129 7.32 12.11 -10.65
N ASP A 130 6.43 11.54 -11.44
CA ASP A 130 6.75 10.95 -12.73
C ASP A 130 6.26 11.87 -13.84
N VAL A 131 7.16 12.30 -14.69
CA VAL A 131 6.82 13.09 -15.87
C VAL A 131 6.80 12.19 -17.11
N TRP A 132 5.65 12.17 -17.78
CA TRP A 132 5.44 11.47 -19.04
C TRP A 132 5.40 12.47 -20.18
N LEU A 133 6.20 12.26 -21.21
CA LEU A 133 6.33 13.17 -22.37
C LEU A 133 5.99 12.44 -23.68
N ASP A 134 5.12 13.04 -24.46
CA ASP A 134 4.93 12.69 -25.89
C ASP A 134 5.92 13.53 -26.71
N GLU A 135 7.00 12.91 -27.15
CA GLU A 135 8.07 13.59 -27.91
C GLU A 135 7.63 14.16 -29.26
N LYS A 136 6.50 13.66 -29.80
CA LYS A 136 5.99 14.13 -31.10
C LYS A 136 5.18 15.41 -30.98
N THR A 137 4.41 15.54 -29.89
CA THR A 137 3.46 16.65 -29.71
C THR A 137 3.89 17.63 -28.62
N GLY A 138 4.88 17.27 -27.81
CA GLY A 138 5.26 18.04 -26.62
C GLY A 138 4.24 17.96 -25.49
N TYR A 139 3.20 17.10 -25.61
CA TYR A 139 2.23 16.91 -24.55
C TYR A 139 2.88 16.21 -23.35
N LYS A 140 2.68 16.76 -22.15
CA LYS A 140 3.21 16.21 -20.91
C LYS A 140 2.10 15.91 -19.91
N THR A 141 2.30 14.88 -19.10
CA THR A 141 1.48 14.57 -17.93
C THR A 141 2.38 14.33 -16.73
N ILE A 142 2.08 14.99 -15.62
CA ILE A 142 2.80 14.87 -14.35
C ILE A 142 1.93 14.03 -13.42
N GLU A 143 2.48 12.94 -12.89
CA GLU A 143 1.81 12.04 -11.96
C GLU A 143 2.55 12.07 -10.60
N LYS A 144 1.84 12.46 -9.54
CA LYS A 144 2.36 12.50 -8.17
C LYS A 144 2.17 11.18 -7.49
N TYR A 145 3.22 10.59 -6.96
CA TYR A 145 3.22 9.36 -6.20
C TYR A 145 3.71 9.59 -4.78
N PHE A 146 3.13 8.86 -3.83
CA PHE A 146 3.73 8.75 -2.51
C PHE A 146 4.75 7.63 -2.53
N SER A 147 6.00 7.95 -2.16
CA SER A 147 7.12 7.02 -2.27
C SER A 147 6.91 5.73 -1.49
N TYR A 148 7.17 4.58 -2.13
CA TYR A 148 7.07 3.27 -1.48
C TYR A 148 8.14 2.99 -0.45
N GLN A 149 9.28 3.62 -0.56
CA GLN A 149 10.40 3.43 0.36
C GLN A 149 10.02 3.76 1.80
N HIS A 150 8.84 4.32 2.01
CA HIS A 150 8.26 4.70 3.30
C HIS A 150 7.09 3.85 3.78
N THR A 151 6.84 2.67 3.17
CA THR A 151 6.00 1.66 3.81
C THR A 151 6.81 0.94 4.86
N GLU A 152 6.48 1.18 6.13
CA GLU A 152 7.13 0.52 7.26
C GLU A 152 6.36 -0.72 7.68
N GLU A 153 7.05 -1.61 8.41
CA GLU A 153 6.41 -2.73 9.06
C GLU A 153 5.47 -2.23 10.16
N CYS A 154 4.22 -2.67 10.13
CA CYS A 154 3.27 -2.32 11.17
C CYS A 154 3.58 -3.10 12.46
N PRO A 155 3.82 -2.44 13.60
CA PRO A 155 4.16 -3.11 14.85
C PRO A 155 3.02 -3.98 15.38
N ASN A 156 1.78 -3.70 14.96
CA ASN A 156 0.61 -4.45 15.43
C ASN A 156 0.33 -5.72 14.62
N CYS A 157 0.51 -5.70 13.30
CA CYS A 157 0.18 -6.85 12.45
C CYS A 157 1.38 -7.44 11.71
N GLY A 158 2.56 -6.82 11.75
CA GLY A 158 3.79 -7.26 11.10
C GLY A 158 3.76 -7.20 9.58
N TYR A 159 2.77 -6.48 8.97
CA TYR A 159 2.74 -6.25 7.53
C TYR A 159 3.42 -4.94 7.16
N PHE A 160 4.09 -4.89 6.02
CA PHE A 160 4.65 -3.66 5.45
C PHE A 160 3.53 -2.83 4.81
N THR A 161 2.68 -2.25 5.63
CA THR A 161 1.48 -1.51 5.21
C THR A 161 1.28 -0.20 5.96
N MET A 162 2.24 0.18 6.80
CA MET A 162 2.25 1.48 7.46
C MET A 162 2.59 2.56 6.43
N LYS A 163 1.68 3.50 6.24
CA LYS A 163 1.83 4.62 5.31
C LYS A 163 1.54 5.92 6.02
N ILE A 164 2.16 6.98 5.53
CA ILE A 164 1.84 8.34 5.96
C ILE A 164 0.41 8.64 5.52
N ALA A 165 -0.46 8.89 6.48
CA ALA A 165 -1.85 9.28 6.25
C ALA A 165 -2.00 10.80 6.18
N SER A 166 -1.24 11.54 6.99
CA SER A 166 -1.15 12.99 6.99
C SER A 166 0.14 13.46 7.62
N GLU A 167 0.54 14.67 7.31
CA GLU A 167 1.69 15.34 7.90
C GLU A 167 1.24 16.71 8.43
N GLU A 168 1.74 17.07 9.60
CA GLU A 168 1.41 18.33 10.26
C GLU A 168 2.70 18.99 10.74
N VAL A 169 2.92 20.23 10.33
CA VAL A 169 4.05 21.04 10.81
C VAL A 169 3.67 21.63 12.15
N GLU A 170 4.19 21.08 13.25
CA GLU A 170 3.97 21.59 14.59
C GLU A 170 4.74 22.90 14.82
N THR A 171 5.98 22.95 14.34
CA THR A 171 6.82 24.16 14.45
C THR A 171 7.50 24.38 13.11
N ALA A 172 7.24 25.53 12.49
CA ALA A 172 7.89 25.90 11.24
C ALA A 172 9.40 26.13 11.47
N PRO A 173 10.29 25.65 10.58
CA PRO A 173 11.72 25.92 10.71
C PRO A 173 12.00 27.41 10.46
N THR A 174 12.92 27.97 11.22
CA THR A 174 13.44 29.33 11.03
C THR A 174 14.91 29.28 10.66
N GLN A 175 15.55 30.44 10.45
CA GLN A 175 17.00 30.49 10.23
C GLN A 175 17.79 30.07 11.49
N ASP A 176 17.25 30.35 12.66
CA ASP A 176 17.92 30.09 13.93
C ASP A 176 17.51 28.77 14.59
N GLU A 177 16.28 28.30 14.33
CA GLU A 177 15.72 27.12 14.97
C GLU A 177 15.23 26.08 13.94
N ALA A 178 15.46 24.81 14.26
CA ALA A 178 14.93 23.69 13.51
C ALA A 178 13.43 23.54 13.71
N GLY A 179 12.70 23.19 12.66
CA GLY A 179 11.27 22.93 12.72
C GLY A 179 10.96 21.51 13.20
N LYS A 180 9.68 21.27 13.50
CA LYS A 180 9.15 19.98 13.91
C LYS A 180 7.95 19.61 13.07
N LEU A 181 8.03 18.43 12.45
CA LEU A 181 6.97 17.81 11.64
C LEU A 181 6.45 16.57 12.34
N ILE A 182 5.15 16.44 12.45
CA ILE A 182 4.50 15.23 12.94
C ILE A 182 3.95 14.46 11.73
N LYS A 183 4.44 13.23 11.55
CA LYS A 183 3.94 12.31 10.53
C LYS A 183 2.96 11.33 11.18
N HIS A 184 1.73 11.32 10.69
CA HIS A 184 0.68 10.41 11.10
C HIS A 184 0.72 9.17 10.20
N TYR A 185 1.14 8.04 10.76
CA TYR A 185 1.13 6.77 10.05
C TYR A 185 -0.17 6.01 10.31
N LYS A 186 -0.66 5.34 9.29
CA LYS A 186 -1.81 4.44 9.39
C LYS A 186 -1.51 3.15 8.65
N CYS A 187 -1.74 2.02 9.32
CA CYS A 187 -1.69 0.72 8.70
C CYS A 187 -2.88 0.51 7.75
N GLY A 188 -2.58 0.15 6.50
CA GLY A 188 -3.62 -0.16 5.51
C GLY A 188 -4.39 -1.45 5.81
N TYR A 189 -3.85 -2.32 6.66
CA TYR A 189 -4.45 -3.60 6.99
C TYR A 189 -5.24 -3.59 8.31
N CYS A 190 -4.58 -3.27 9.45
CA CYS A 190 -5.23 -3.34 10.77
C CYS A 190 -5.69 -1.98 11.31
N ALA A 191 -5.57 -0.92 10.51
CA ALA A 191 -5.88 0.46 10.87
C ALA A 191 -5.10 1.00 12.09
N HIS A 192 -4.05 0.32 12.55
CA HIS A 192 -3.13 0.82 13.58
C HIS A 192 -2.59 2.19 13.17
N ARG A 193 -2.47 3.10 14.15
CA ARG A 193 -1.97 4.46 13.94
C ARG A 193 -0.76 4.70 14.82
N GLU A 194 0.23 5.36 14.25
CA GLU A 194 1.45 5.75 14.95
C GLU A 194 1.82 7.18 14.56
N LEU A 195 2.38 7.92 15.52
CA LEU A 195 2.89 9.27 15.32
C LEU A 195 4.41 9.22 15.33
N LYS A 196 5.05 9.81 14.34
CA LYS A 196 6.50 9.99 14.33
C LYS A 196 6.84 11.46 14.17
N GLU A 197 7.73 11.92 15.05
CA GLU A 197 8.27 13.27 15.00
C GLU A 197 9.51 13.29 14.11
N VAL A 198 9.56 14.25 13.21
CA VAL A 198 10.69 14.48 12.32
C VAL A 198 11.17 15.92 12.48
N THR A 199 12.46 16.09 12.70
CA THR A 199 13.07 17.41 12.79
C THR A 199 13.31 17.97 11.39
N LEU A 200 12.72 19.14 11.08
CA LEU A 200 12.98 19.87 9.86
C LEU A 200 14.27 20.66 9.97
N ALA A 201 15.09 20.61 8.93
CA ALA A 201 16.31 21.40 8.89
C ALA A 201 16.00 22.93 8.98
N LYS A 202 16.93 23.69 9.53
CA LYS A 202 16.84 25.15 9.55
C LYS A 202 16.81 25.70 8.13
N LEU A 203 16.11 26.83 7.94
CA LEU A 203 16.11 27.51 6.66
C LEU A 203 17.52 28.04 6.35
N SER A 204 18.05 27.76 5.18
CA SER A 204 19.32 28.33 4.74
C SER A 204 19.14 29.84 4.47
N ALA A 205 20.13 30.63 4.84
CA ALA A 205 20.09 32.09 4.65
C ALA A 205 20.08 32.55 3.17
N ASN A 206 20.11 31.61 2.21
CA ASN A 206 20.16 31.84 0.76
C ASN A 206 18.99 31.15 0.04
N ALA A 207 17.77 31.57 0.32
CA ALA A 207 16.60 31.27 -0.50
C ALA A 207 15.91 32.54 -0.94
#